data_4d17e47835f6fd3e1434aacb32cac9bb
#
_entry.id   4d17e47835f6fd3e1434aacb32cac9bb
#
_cell.length_a   1.000
_cell.length_b   1.000
_cell.length_c   1.000
_cell.angle_alpha   90.00
_cell.angle_beta   90.00
_cell.angle_gamma   90.00
#
_symmetry.space_group_name_H-M   'P 1'
#
loop_
_entity.id
_entity.type
_entity.pdbx_description
1 polymer ?
#
loop_
_entity_poly.entity_id
_entity_poly.type
_entity_poly.pdbx_seq_one_letter_code
_entity_poly.pdbx_strand_id
1 'polypeptide(L)'
;MTKVLNILDSSKFLFNFAQNIFEMKILFLVYHGFSEVSGISKKIHYQVKGLRENGYEVHLCYYDFDKNGHRCRFVDGNVIKDYGTGMLAGLRQRIDLDCVYEYCKDNGIEFVYARCFQNASPFLISFFKKLKSLGIRAVTEIPTYPYDQEFTTFSRQERLGLKIDQMFRNKLYRQMSAVVTFSDAESIFGQRTIRISNGVDFDSTPIHQFHPVDDAIHLIGVAEVHLWHGYDRLIAGMGEYYKKARSPKKVVFHIVGGIDPYDLYGEGDYKGIQTRIDEYGLKNNVIFHGQLFGEELDKVFNMSCFAIGSLARHRSGITYIKTLKNREYATRGIPFIYSEIDSDFEDKPYIIKALPDESPIDIQKIVDFIETHNFYPAEIRKTVENLTWKIQMKRVVDEA
;
A
#
# COMPACT_ATOMS: atom_id res chain seq x y z
N MET A 1 -63.72 -3.44 1.61
CA MET A 1 -62.61 -2.73 2.28
C MET A 1 -61.52 -3.64 2.90
N THR A 2 -61.64 -4.96 2.84
CA THR A 2 -60.74 -5.92 3.56
C THR A 2 -59.60 -6.47 2.68
N LYS A 3 -59.52 -6.16 1.37
CA LYS A 3 -58.41 -6.61 0.49
C LYS A 3 -57.27 -5.64 0.28
N VAL A 4 -57.39 -4.38 0.71
CA VAL A 4 -56.34 -3.35 0.57
C VAL A 4 -55.41 -3.34 1.76
N LEU A 5 -55.84 -3.81 2.94
CA LEU A 5 -55.03 -3.86 4.15
C LEU A 5 -53.95 -4.97 4.12
N ASN A 6 -54.18 -6.07 3.37
CA ASN A 6 -53.18 -7.15 3.27
C ASN A 6 -52.02 -6.89 2.29
N ILE A 7 -52.13 -5.91 1.42
CA ILE A 7 -51.07 -5.52 0.45
C ILE A 7 -50.08 -4.58 1.12
N LEU A 8 -50.54 -3.72 2.02
CA LEU A 8 -49.67 -2.79 2.80
C LEU A 8 -48.84 -3.49 3.85
N ASP A 9 -49.35 -4.60 4.42
CA ASP A 9 -48.57 -5.42 5.39
C ASP A 9 -47.52 -6.28 4.69
N SER A 10 -47.80 -6.79 3.49
CA SER A 10 -46.81 -7.54 2.67
C SER A 10 -45.69 -6.64 2.17
N SER A 11 -45.97 -5.38 1.83
CA SER A 11 -44.94 -4.44 1.40
C SER A 11 -44.05 -3.97 2.56
N LYS A 12 -44.61 -3.80 3.75
CA LYS A 12 -43.83 -3.55 4.99
C LYS A 12 -42.99 -4.77 5.39
N PHE A 13 -43.54 -5.98 5.22
CA PHE A 13 -42.81 -7.21 5.48
C PHE A 13 -41.69 -7.43 4.48
N LEU A 14 -41.90 -7.17 3.20
CA LEU A 14 -40.87 -7.18 2.14
C LEU A 14 -39.87 -6.05 2.29
N PHE A 15 -40.31 -4.86 2.75
CA PHE A 15 -39.41 -3.74 3.02
C PHE A 15 -38.55 -3.99 4.28
N ASN A 16 -39.10 -4.60 5.35
CA ASN A 16 -38.35 -5.06 6.49
C ASN A 16 -37.47 -6.29 6.19
N PHE A 17 -37.88 -7.16 5.25
CA PHE A 17 -37.06 -8.27 4.78
C PHE A 17 -35.90 -7.81 3.88
N ALA A 18 -36.10 -6.72 3.10
CA ALA A 18 -35.04 -6.08 2.32
C ALA A 18 -34.06 -5.26 3.20
N GLN A 19 -34.45 -4.83 4.40
CA GLN A 19 -33.58 -4.21 5.40
C GLN A 19 -32.78 -5.21 6.25
N ASN A 20 -33.14 -6.51 6.23
CA ASN A 20 -32.40 -7.58 6.85
C ASN A 20 -31.63 -8.44 5.83
N ILE A 21 -30.97 -7.84 4.86
CA ILE A 21 -29.81 -8.47 4.24
C ILE A 21 -28.76 -8.44 5.34
N PHE A 22 -28.53 -9.59 5.96
CA PHE A 22 -27.50 -9.78 6.99
C PHE A 22 -26.14 -9.36 6.42
N GLU A 23 -25.76 -8.11 6.64
CA GLU A 23 -24.43 -7.64 6.38
C GLU A 23 -23.47 -8.35 7.34
N MET A 24 -22.62 -9.22 6.81
CA MET A 24 -21.56 -9.85 7.59
C MET A 24 -20.79 -8.79 8.35
N LYS A 25 -20.62 -8.97 9.66
CA LYS A 25 -19.86 -8.09 10.53
C LYS A 25 -18.38 -8.43 10.53
N ILE A 26 -17.55 -7.48 10.16
CA ILE A 26 -16.11 -7.67 10.00
C ILE A 26 -15.35 -6.79 11.00
N LEU A 27 -14.43 -7.38 11.75
CA LEU A 27 -13.43 -6.62 12.49
C LEU A 27 -12.16 -6.50 11.65
N PHE A 28 -11.76 -5.28 11.31
CA PHE A 28 -10.46 -4.97 10.70
C PHE A 28 -9.46 -4.62 11.81
N LEU A 29 -8.53 -5.54 12.11
CA LEU A 29 -7.62 -5.46 13.25
C LEU A 29 -6.21 -5.03 12.81
N VAL A 30 -5.72 -3.91 13.31
CA VAL A 30 -4.36 -3.40 13.08
C VAL A 30 -3.60 -3.18 14.38
N TYR A 31 -2.27 -3.20 14.29
CA TYR A 31 -1.34 -3.14 15.43
C TYR A 31 -0.55 -1.83 15.47
N HIS A 32 -1.11 -0.75 14.97
CA HIS A 32 -0.54 0.61 15.00
C HIS A 32 -1.66 1.65 14.92
N GLY A 33 -1.33 2.89 15.25
CA GLY A 33 -2.20 4.06 15.04
C GLY A 33 -2.15 4.55 13.59
N PHE A 34 -2.86 5.65 13.34
CA PHE A 34 -2.99 6.25 12.03
C PHE A 34 -2.27 7.60 11.94
N SER A 35 -1.75 7.90 10.75
CA SER A 35 -1.15 9.18 10.41
C SER A 35 -1.64 9.64 9.04
N GLU A 36 -2.00 10.89 8.90
CA GLU A 36 -2.51 11.48 7.66
C GLU A 36 -1.51 11.43 6.51
N VAL A 37 -0.21 11.47 6.84
CA VAL A 37 0.87 11.42 5.85
C VAL A 37 1.28 10.01 5.45
N SER A 38 0.81 8.97 6.16
CA SER A 38 1.21 7.58 5.92
C SER A 38 0.44 6.94 4.78
N GLY A 39 1.16 6.46 3.76
CA GLY A 39 0.59 5.64 2.69
C GLY A 39 -0.05 4.33 3.19
N ILE A 40 0.47 3.77 4.30
CA ILE A 40 -0.11 2.58 4.95
C ILE A 40 -1.46 2.92 5.59
N SER A 41 -1.57 4.08 6.25
CA SER A 41 -2.84 4.54 6.83
C SER A 41 -3.90 4.74 5.75
N LYS A 42 -3.55 5.40 4.65
CA LYS A 42 -4.44 5.57 3.49
C LYS A 42 -4.87 4.23 2.91
N LYS A 43 -3.94 3.30 2.72
CA LYS A 43 -4.25 1.94 2.25
C LYS A 43 -5.28 1.25 3.13
N ILE A 44 -5.12 1.27 4.47
CA ILE A 44 -6.05 0.63 5.40
C ILE A 44 -7.44 1.25 5.30
N HIS A 45 -7.53 2.58 5.24
CA HIS A 45 -8.82 3.27 5.07
C HIS A 45 -9.51 2.88 3.76
N TYR A 46 -8.76 2.74 2.66
CA TYR A 46 -9.33 2.28 1.39
C TYR A 46 -9.74 0.79 1.41
N GLN A 47 -9.02 -0.07 2.13
CA GLN A 47 -9.43 -1.46 2.34
C GLN A 47 -10.75 -1.53 3.12
N VAL A 48 -10.88 -0.75 4.20
CA VAL A 48 -12.12 -0.64 4.99
C VAL A 48 -13.25 -0.07 4.14
N LYS A 49 -12.99 1.00 3.35
CA LYS A 49 -13.95 1.54 2.38
C LYS A 49 -14.42 0.46 1.41
N GLY A 50 -13.49 -0.28 0.80
CA GLY A 50 -13.80 -1.34 -0.14
C GLY A 50 -14.65 -2.48 0.46
N LEU A 51 -14.43 -2.84 1.72
CA LEU A 51 -15.31 -3.79 2.44
C LEU A 51 -16.71 -3.20 2.64
N ARG A 52 -16.84 -1.94 3.08
CA ARG A 52 -18.12 -1.27 3.27
C ARG A 52 -18.90 -1.12 1.97
N GLU A 53 -18.22 -0.82 0.86
CA GLU A 53 -18.83 -0.74 -0.48
C GLU A 53 -19.36 -2.10 -1.00
N ASN A 54 -18.93 -3.21 -0.41
CA ASN A 54 -19.46 -4.54 -0.65
C ASN A 54 -20.65 -4.90 0.27
N GLY A 55 -21.12 -3.96 1.11
CA GLY A 55 -22.25 -4.16 2.00
C GLY A 55 -21.90 -4.81 3.33
N TYR A 56 -20.62 -4.85 3.74
CA TYR A 56 -20.22 -5.38 5.04
C TYR A 56 -20.25 -4.29 6.12
N GLU A 57 -20.70 -4.64 7.33
CA GLU A 57 -20.53 -3.81 8.51
C GLU A 57 -19.10 -3.95 9.04
N VAL A 58 -18.27 -2.90 8.93
CA VAL A 58 -16.84 -2.98 9.24
C VAL A 58 -16.49 -2.13 10.44
N HIS A 59 -15.93 -2.79 11.47
CA HIS A 59 -15.40 -2.19 12.69
C HIS A 59 -13.87 -2.12 12.61
N LEU A 60 -13.29 -0.92 12.66
CA LEU A 60 -11.85 -0.72 12.58
C LEU A 60 -11.23 -0.71 13.98
N CYS A 61 -10.51 -1.78 14.33
CA CYS A 61 -9.82 -1.93 15.61
C CYS A 61 -8.32 -1.62 15.47
N TYR A 62 -7.83 -0.68 16.26
CA TYR A 62 -6.43 -0.25 16.27
C TYR A 62 -5.97 0.15 17.66
N TYR A 63 -4.68 0.37 17.84
CA TYR A 63 -4.19 0.97 19.07
C TYR A 63 -3.42 2.26 18.80
N ASP A 64 -3.63 3.24 19.70
CA ASP A 64 -3.01 4.55 19.62
C ASP A 64 -2.92 5.15 21.02
N PHE A 65 -2.46 6.39 21.08
CA PHE A 65 -2.50 7.19 22.30
C PHE A 65 -3.78 8.01 22.36
N ASP A 66 -4.36 8.13 23.55
CA ASP A 66 -5.44 9.08 23.80
C ASP A 66 -4.88 10.50 23.97
N LYS A 67 -5.77 11.47 24.18
CA LYS A 67 -5.42 12.88 24.42
C LYS A 67 -4.58 13.14 25.69
N ASN A 68 -4.53 12.16 26.61
CA ASN A 68 -3.76 12.23 27.86
C ASN A 68 -2.42 11.48 27.73
N GLY A 69 -2.10 10.91 26.56
CA GLY A 69 -0.92 10.12 26.31
C GLY A 69 -1.00 8.67 26.84
N HIS A 70 -2.21 8.20 27.19
CA HIS A 70 -2.42 6.80 27.54
C HIS A 70 -2.45 5.92 26.30
N ARG A 71 -1.85 4.76 26.39
CA ARG A 71 -1.95 3.72 25.37
C ARG A 71 -3.31 3.06 25.43
N CYS A 72 -4.06 3.15 24.36
CA CYS A 72 -5.43 2.66 24.28
C CYS A 72 -5.65 1.73 23.09
N ARG A 73 -6.64 0.85 23.21
CA ARG A 73 -7.23 0.11 22.11
C ARG A 73 -8.52 0.81 21.72
N PHE A 74 -8.67 1.10 20.44
CA PHE A 74 -9.83 1.79 19.88
C PHE A 74 -10.60 0.86 18.94
N VAL A 75 -11.91 1.06 18.86
CA VAL A 75 -12.74 0.58 17.75
C VAL A 75 -13.56 1.75 17.25
N ASP A 76 -13.46 2.06 15.97
CA ASP A 76 -14.15 3.18 15.30
C ASP A 76 -14.02 4.51 16.06
N GLY A 77 -12.82 4.79 16.60
CA GLY A 77 -12.52 6.00 17.37
C GLY A 77 -12.90 5.94 18.85
N ASN A 78 -13.62 4.93 19.31
CA ASN A 78 -14.00 4.76 20.70
C ASN A 78 -12.99 3.89 21.45
N VAL A 79 -12.57 4.32 22.65
CA VAL A 79 -11.68 3.55 23.53
C VAL A 79 -12.42 2.34 24.07
N ILE A 80 -11.94 1.13 23.77
CA ILE A 80 -12.44 -0.12 24.36
C ILE A 80 -11.56 -0.64 25.51
N LYS A 81 -10.30 -0.17 25.56
CA LYS A 81 -9.38 -0.50 26.67
C LYS A 81 -8.31 0.59 26.80
N ASP A 82 -8.12 1.06 28.03
CA ASP A 82 -7.02 1.90 28.45
C ASP A 82 -5.99 1.06 29.22
N TYR A 83 -4.73 1.10 28.77
CA TYR A 83 -3.59 0.40 29.36
C TYR A 83 -2.72 1.33 30.24
N GLY A 84 -3.00 2.63 30.24
CA GLY A 84 -2.21 3.65 30.91
C GLY A 84 -0.95 4.05 30.14
N THR A 85 0.10 4.43 30.89
CA THR A 85 1.35 4.96 30.34
C THR A 85 2.55 4.05 30.65
N GLY A 86 3.68 4.31 29.99
CA GLY A 86 4.95 3.66 30.26
C GLY A 86 5.15 2.30 29.57
N MET A 87 6.26 1.64 29.92
CA MET A 87 6.73 0.43 29.24
C MET A 87 5.79 -0.77 29.46
N LEU A 88 5.25 -0.93 30.68
CA LEU A 88 4.34 -2.02 31.01
C LEU A 88 3.01 -1.88 30.27
N ALA A 89 2.50 -0.66 30.09
CA ALA A 89 1.33 -0.38 29.28
C ALA A 89 1.56 -0.79 27.81
N GLY A 90 2.74 -0.48 27.25
CA GLY A 90 3.13 -0.90 25.91
C GLY A 90 3.19 -2.41 25.74
N LEU A 91 3.68 -3.15 26.74
CA LEU A 91 3.68 -4.61 26.71
C LEU A 91 2.25 -5.17 26.80
N ARG A 92 1.45 -4.68 27.77
CA ARG A 92 0.05 -5.12 27.93
C ARG A 92 -0.77 -4.87 26.66
N GLN A 93 -0.64 -3.70 26.04
CA GLN A 93 -1.33 -3.37 24.80
C GLN A 93 -1.07 -4.40 23.67
N ARG A 94 0.13 -4.99 23.63
CA ARG A 94 0.51 -5.97 22.61
C ARG A 94 0.02 -7.40 22.89
N ILE A 95 -0.07 -7.79 24.15
CA ILE A 95 -0.35 -9.17 24.56
C ILE A 95 -1.80 -9.38 25.05
N ASP A 96 -2.44 -8.33 25.57
CA ASP A 96 -3.82 -8.40 26.06
C ASP A 96 -4.79 -8.11 24.91
N LEU A 97 -5.42 -9.17 24.43
CA LEU A 97 -6.42 -9.15 23.37
C LEU A 97 -7.82 -9.57 23.88
N ASP A 98 -7.98 -9.72 25.19
CA ASP A 98 -9.26 -10.15 25.76
C ASP A 98 -10.37 -9.10 25.49
N CYS A 99 -10.04 -7.80 25.54
CA CYS A 99 -11.01 -6.75 25.17
C CYS A 99 -11.46 -6.83 23.71
N VAL A 100 -10.59 -7.26 22.79
CA VAL A 100 -10.93 -7.47 21.38
C VAL A 100 -11.79 -8.73 21.21
N TYR A 101 -11.47 -9.78 21.95
CA TYR A 101 -12.27 -11.02 21.94
C TYR A 101 -13.70 -10.77 22.44
N GLU A 102 -13.86 -10.10 23.59
CA GLU A 102 -15.19 -9.76 24.11
C GLU A 102 -15.94 -8.83 23.14
N TYR A 103 -15.25 -7.83 22.55
CA TYR A 103 -15.85 -7.00 21.54
C TYR A 103 -16.39 -7.82 20.35
N CYS A 104 -15.62 -8.77 19.83
CA CYS A 104 -16.06 -9.64 18.74
C CYS A 104 -17.32 -10.44 19.11
N LYS A 105 -17.34 -10.98 20.31
CA LYS A 105 -18.47 -11.77 20.83
C LYS A 105 -19.72 -10.93 21.02
N ASP A 106 -19.60 -9.77 21.68
CA ASP A 106 -20.72 -8.91 22.07
C ASP A 106 -21.35 -8.20 20.88
N ASN A 107 -20.58 -7.93 19.83
CA ASN A 107 -21.04 -7.26 18.60
C ASN A 107 -21.37 -8.21 17.46
N GLY A 108 -21.25 -9.53 17.67
CA GLY A 108 -21.58 -10.53 16.64
C GLY A 108 -20.64 -10.49 15.43
N ILE A 109 -19.36 -10.24 15.64
CA ILE A 109 -18.36 -10.29 14.57
C ILE A 109 -18.27 -11.71 14.01
N GLU A 110 -18.31 -11.84 12.69
CA GLU A 110 -18.28 -13.12 11.97
C GLU A 110 -16.95 -13.36 11.24
N PHE A 111 -16.25 -12.28 10.94
CA PHE A 111 -15.01 -12.32 10.19
C PHE A 111 -13.97 -11.33 10.76
N VAL A 112 -12.70 -11.75 10.87
CA VAL A 112 -11.60 -10.89 11.29
C VAL A 112 -10.56 -10.78 10.18
N TYR A 113 -10.36 -9.57 9.67
CA TYR A 113 -9.25 -9.23 8.81
C TYR A 113 -8.13 -8.61 9.64
N ALA A 114 -7.04 -9.34 9.84
CA ALA A 114 -5.96 -8.88 10.71
C ALA A 114 -4.70 -8.49 9.92
N ARG A 115 -4.05 -7.42 10.33
CA ARG A 115 -2.69 -7.06 9.90
C ARG A 115 -1.73 -7.30 11.05
N CYS A 116 -1.42 -8.57 11.31
CA CYS A 116 -0.64 -9.00 12.47
C CYS A 116 0.71 -9.64 12.10
N PHE A 117 1.22 -9.40 10.88
CA PHE A 117 2.54 -9.90 10.48
C PHE A 117 3.62 -9.37 11.44
N GLN A 118 4.66 -10.19 11.67
CA GLN A 118 5.76 -9.91 12.61
C GLN A 118 5.35 -9.79 14.09
N ASN A 119 4.12 -10.20 14.44
CA ASN A 119 3.62 -10.17 15.81
C ASN A 119 3.23 -11.56 16.33
N ALA A 120 3.70 -12.63 15.68
CA ALA A 120 3.37 -13.99 16.12
C ALA A 120 3.88 -14.23 17.54
N SER A 121 2.97 -14.69 18.40
CA SER A 121 3.22 -14.94 19.80
C SER A 121 2.22 -15.97 20.36
N PRO A 122 2.50 -16.60 21.51
CA PRO A 122 1.54 -17.48 22.16
C PRO A 122 0.21 -16.79 22.47
N PHE A 123 0.22 -15.52 22.82
CA PHE A 123 -0.97 -14.72 23.13
C PHE A 123 -1.85 -14.55 21.89
N LEU A 124 -1.25 -14.19 20.76
CA LEU A 124 -1.97 -14.02 19.50
C LEU A 124 -2.51 -15.36 18.98
N ILE A 125 -1.76 -16.46 19.13
CA ILE A 125 -2.25 -17.81 18.82
C ILE A 125 -3.47 -18.16 19.67
N SER A 126 -3.42 -17.89 20.99
CA SER A 126 -4.54 -18.14 21.90
C SER A 126 -5.78 -17.33 21.50
N PHE A 127 -5.60 -16.06 21.17
CA PHE A 127 -6.68 -15.20 20.71
C PHE A 127 -7.39 -15.75 19.46
N PHE A 128 -6.65 -16.10 18.40
CA PHE A 128 -7.28 -16.67 17.21
C PHE A 128 -7.87 -18.05 17.42
N LYS A 129 -7.33 -18.87 18.33
CA LYS A 129 -7.98 -20.11 18.75
C LYS A 129 -9.34 -19.85 19.43
N LYS A 130 -9.42 -18.86 20.31
CA LYS A 130 -10.68 -18.45 20.95
C LYS A 130 -11.69 -17.97 19.91
N LEU A 131 -11.29 -17.13 18.93
CA LEU A 131 -12.17 -16.69 17.84
C LEU A 131 -12.69 -17.88 17.02
N LYS A 132 -11.81 -18.80 16.66
CA LYS A 132 -12.17 -20.00 15.90
C LYS A 132 -13.18 -20.87 16.66
N SER A 133 -13.09 -20.96 18.00
CA SER A 133 -14.07 -21.70 18.82
C SER A 133 -15.46 -21.06 18.85
N LEU A 134 -15.57 -19.77 18.54
CA LEU A 134 -16.83 -19.05 18.33
C LEU A 134 -17.36 -19.16 16.88
N GLY A 135 -16.67 -19.88 16.00
CA GLY A 135 -17.02 -19.94 14.58
C GLY A 135 -16.57 -18.70 13.76
N ILE A 136 -15.83 -17.78 14.35
CA ILE A 136 -15.35 -16.58 13.68
C ILE A 136 -14.19 -16.95 12.75
N ARG A 137 -14.34 -16.68 11.44
CA ARG A 137 -13.28 -16.85 10.45
C ARG A 137 -12.27 -15.70 10.55
N ALA A 138 -11.02 -16.00 10.27
CA ALA A 138 -9.99 -14.97 10.29
C ALA A 138 -8.99 -15.15 9.16
N VAL A 139 -8.55 -14.03 8.56
CA VAL A 139 -7.43 -13.96 7.66
C VAL A 139 -6.37 -12.99 8.20
N THR A 140 -5.13 -13.15 7.77
CA THR A 140 -4.09 -12.17 8.08
C THR A 140 -3.41 -11.68 6.81
N GLU A 141 -3.16 -10.37 6.74
CA GLU A 141 -2.42 -9.75 5.64
C GLU A 141 -0.92 -9.79 5.91
N ILE A 142 -0.16 -10.28 4.93
CA ILE A 142 1.30 -10.13 4.85
C ILE A 142 1.59 -9.23 3.65
N PRO A 143 1.93 -7.94 3.89
CA PRO A 143 2.05 -6.96 2.80
C PRO A 143 3.26 -7.18 1.88
N THR A 144 4.33 -7.76 2.41
CA THR A 144 5.56 -8.10 1.67
C THR A 144 6.00 -9.50 2.04
N TYR A 145 6.31 -10.33 1.04
CA TYR A 145 6.81 -11.68 1.27
C TYR A 145 7.86 -12.04 0.21
N PRO A 146 9.01 -12.62 0.60
CA PRO A 146 9.47 -12.84 1.99
C PRO A 146 9.89 -11.53 2.67
N TYR A 147 9.58 -11.36 3.97
CA TYR A 147 9.89 -10.13 4.70
C TYR A 147 11.13 -10.23 5.60
N ASP A 148 11.70 -11.40 5.80
CA ASP A 148 12.83 -11.61 6.71
C ASP A 148 14.08 -10.79 6.32
N GLN A 149 14.23 -10.48 5.02
CA GLN A 149 15.38 -9.72 4.50
C GLN A 149 15.28 -8.21 4.78
N GLU A 150 14.09 -7.68 4.94
CA GLU A 150 13.87 -6.27 5.29
C GLU A 150 14.46 -5.90 6.66
N PHE A 151 14.72 -6.91 7.51
CA PHE A 151 15.14 -6.75 8.91
C PHE A 151 16.65 -6.83 9.15
N THR A 152 17.46 -6.93 8.13
CA THR A 152 18.93 -7.04 8.26
C THR A 152 19.56 -5.77 8.83
N THR A 153 18.93 -4.61 8.64
CA THR A 153 19.40 -3.27 9.06
C THR A 153 18.86 -2.81 10.42
N PHE A 154 18.00 -3.62 11.08
CA PHE A 154 17.26 -3.21 12.28
C PHE A 154 18.03 -3.34 13.61
N SER A 155 17.49 -2.64 14.63
CA SER A 155 17.97 -2.64 15.99
C SER A 155 17.98 -4.05 16.63
N ARG A 156 18.72 -4.21 17.74
CA ARG A 156 18.75 -5.49 18.49
C ARG A 156 17.37 -5.92 18.99
N GLN A 157 16.50 -4.96 19.33
CA GLN A 157 15.14 -5.25 19.82
C GLN A 157 14.23 -5.77 18.71
N GLU A 158 14.30 -5.18 17.53
CA GLU A 158 13.53 -5.62 16.36
C GLU A 158 13.96 -7.01 15.89
N ARG A 159 15.28 -7.28 15.90
CA ARG A 159 15.79 -8.63 15.60
C ARG A 159 15.34 -9.69 16.61
N LEU A 160 15.17 -9.34 17.90
CA LEU A 160 14.61 -10.24 18.90
C LEU A 160 13.13 -10.49 18.62
N GLY A 161 12.37 -9.45 18.29
CA GLY A 161 10.96 -9.56 17.87
C GLY A 161 10.78 -10.50 16.67
N LEU A 162 11.63 -10.35 15.65
CA LEU A 162 11.61 -11.23 14.46
C LEU A 162 11.91 -12.69 14.83
N LYS A 163 12.87 -12.96 15.73
CA LYS A 163 13.15 -14.33 16.19
C LYS A 163 11.94 -14.95 16.91
N ILE A 164 11.23 -14.17 17.73
CA ILE A 164 10.01 -14.62 18.39
C ILE A 164 8.93 -14.92 17.34
N ASP A 165 8.74 -14.03 16.38
CA ASP A 165 7.82 -14.24 15.27
C ASP A 165 8.13 -15.54 14.52
N GLN A 166 9.39 -15.76 14.14
CA GLN A 166 9.84 -16.97 13.45
C GLN A 166 9.54 -18.26 14.22
N MET A 167 9.60 -18.24 15.56
CA MET A 167 9.28 -19.40 16.41
C MET A 167 7.77 -19.73 16.41
N PHE A 168 6.91 -18.73 16.27
CA PHE A 168 5.46 -18.89 16.46
C PHE A 168 4.63 -18.71 15.20
N ARG A 169 5.15 -18.08 14.12
CA ARG A 169 4.39 -17.72 12.92
C ARG A 169 3.70 -18.89 12.23
N ASN A 170 4.37 -20.06 12.10
CA ASN A 170 3.76 -21.24 11.51
C ASN A 170 2.57 -21.76 12.32
N LYS A 171 2.63 -21.63 13.66
CA LYS A 171 1.50 -22.03 14.54
C LYS A 171 0.37 -21.01 14.49
N LEU A 172 0.71 -19.73 14.37
CA LEU A 172 -0.26 -18.64 14.25
C LEU A 172 -1.06 -18.77 12.96
N TYR A 173 -0.36 -18.86 11.81
CA TYR A 173 -1.03 -18.84 10.51
C TYR A 173 -1.93 -20.05 10.29
N ARG A 174 -1.67 -21.19 10.92
CA ARG A 174 -2.58 -22.35 10.94
C ARG A 174 -3.90 -22.11 11.67
N GLN A 175 -4.04 -21.02 12.45
CA GLN A 175 -5.32 -20.63 13.05
C GLN A 175 -6.19 -19.81 12.08
N MET A 176 -5.60 -19.28 11.00
CA MET A 176 -6.28 -18.48 9.99
C MET A 176 -6.95 -19.37 8.94
N SER A 177 -7.98 -18.86 8.27
CA SER A 177 -8.58 -19.48 7.08
C SER A 177 -7.63 -19.41 5.89
N ALA A 178 -6.91 -18.27 5.76
CA ALA A 178 -5.91 -18.02 4.73
C ALA A 178 -4.96 -16.89 5.12
N VAL A 179 -3.86 -16.74 4.39
CA VAL A 179 -2.98 -15.58 4.40
C VAL A 179 -3.27 -14.73 3.17
N VAL A 180 -3.62 -13.47 3.38
CA VAL A 180 -3.76 -12.48 2.29
C VAL A 180 -2.37 -11.95 1.92
N THR A 181 -2.01 -12.03 0.64
CA THR A 181 -0.69 -11.61 0.17
C THR A 181 -0.78 -10.85 -1.16
N PHE A 182 0.20 -9.98 -1.38
CA PHE A 182 0.40 -9.26 -2.64
C PHE A 182 1.49 -9.93 -3.51
N SER A 183 2.06 -11.03 -3.04
CA SER A 183 3.00 -11.88 -3.79
C SER A 183 2.26 -12.99 -4.53
N ASP A 184 2.98 -13.71 -5.41
CA ASP A 184 2.44 -14.86 -6.14
C ASP A 184 2.60 -16.19 -5.37
N ALA A 185 3.05 -16.16 -4.10
CA ALA A 185 3.21 -17.34 -3.27
C ALA A 185 1.86 -18.06 -3.04
N GLU A 186 1.82 -19.36 -3.34
CA GLU A 186 0.61 -20.19 -3.15
C GLU A 186 0.38 -20.58 -1.68
N SER A 187 1.45 -20.62 -0.91
CA SER A 187 1.40 -20.86 0.53
C SER A 187 2.45 -20.02 1.26
N ILE A 188 2.11 -19.55 2.46
CA ILE A 188 3.01 -18.80 3.35
C ILE A 188 2.92 -19.43 4.74
N PHE A 189 4.08 -19.81 5.28
CA PHE A 189 4.22 -20.45 6.61
C PHE A 189 3.31 -21.66 6.84
N GLY A 190 3.05 -22.44 5.78
CA GLY A 190 2.24 -23.64 5.81
C GLY A 190 0.72 -23.39 5.80
N GLN A 191 0.29 -22.16 5.44
CA GLN A 191 -1.11 -21.81 5.22
C GLN A 191 -1.31 -21.37 3.75
N ARG A 192 -2.48 -21.72 3.17
CA ARG A 192 -2.85 -21.27 1.82
C ARG A 192 -2.95 -19.75 1.74
N THR A 193 -2.74 -19.20 0.58
CA THR A 193 -2.85 -17.77 0.34
C THR A 193 -4.10 -17.37 -0.44
N ILE A 194 -4.56 -16.15 -0.19
CA ILE A 194 -5.46 -15.40 -1.07
C ILE A 194 -4.60 -14.29 -1.69
N ARG A 195 -4.33 -14.43 -2.98
CA ARG A 195 -3.45 -13.51 -3.72
C ARG A 195 -4.28 -12.34 -4.24
N ILE A 196 -3.98 -11.15 -3.77
CA ILE A 196 -4.63 -9.91 -4.21
C ILE A 196 -3.61 -8.91 -4.75
N SER A 197 -4.10 -7.86 -5.36
CA SER A 197 -3.30 -6.68 -5.69
C SER A 197 -3.50 -5.58 -4.65
N ASN A 198 -2.54 -4.66 -4.56
CA ASN A 198 -2.83 -3.36 -3.99
C ASN A 198 -3.94 -2.71 -4.81
N GLY A 199 -4.95 -2.23 -4.12
CA GLY A 199 -6.12 -1.65 -4.76
C GLY A 199 -5.93 -0.19 -5.15
N VAL A 200 -6.81 0.28 -6.00
CA VAL A 200 -6.95 1.69 -6.39
C VAL A 200 -8.25 2.25 -5.83
N ASP A 201 -8.27 3.56 -5.58
CA ASP A 201 -9.48 4.32 -5.28
C ASP A 201 -9.68 5.41 -6.33
N PHE A 202 -10.61 5.18 -7.25
CA PHE A 202 -10.88 6.09 -8.37
C PHE A 202 -11.50 7.41 -7.91
N ASP A 203 -12.23 7.42 -6.81
CA ASP A 203 -12.88 8.63 -6.30
C ASP A 203 -11.88 9.66 -5.77
N SER A 204 -10.80 9.17 -5.15
CA SER A 204 -9.76 10.02 -4.55
C SER A 204 -8.57 10.30 -5.47
N THR A 205 -8.50 9.62 -6.63
CA THR A 205 -7.38 9.77 -7.57
C THR A 205 -7.88 10.41 -8.86
N PRO A 206 -7.63 11.71 -9.10
CA PRO A 206 -8.08 12.37 -10.31
C PRO A 206 -7.37 11.80 -11.55
N ILE A 207 -8.08 11.86 -12.68
CA ILE A 207 -7.47 11.54 -13.97
C ILE A 207 -6.49 12.63 -14.36
N HIS A 208 -5.36 12.23 -14.91
CA HIS A 208 -4.32 13.10 -15.36
C HIS A 208 -4.81 14.01 -16.51
N GLN A 209 -4.56 15.32 -16.37
CA GLN A 209 -4.84 16.32 -17.37
C GLN A 209 -3.53 16.99 -17.75
N PHE A 210 -2.88 16.49 -18.80
CA PHE A 210 -1.59 17.00 -19.20
C PHE A 210 -1.67 18.47 -19.66
N HIS A 211 -0.93 19.31 -18.98
CA HIS A 211 -0.79 20.73 -19.29
C HIS A 211 0.71 21.06 -19.40
N PRO A 212 1.30 21.02 -20.61
CA PRO A 212 2.70 21.36 -20.80
C PRO A 212 2.96 22.80 -20.35
N VAL A 213 3.97 23.00 -19.54
CA VAL A 213 4.38 24.33 -19.01
C VAL A 213 5.49 24.97 -19.85
N ASP A 214 6.26 24.17 -20.58
CA ASP A 214 7.30 24.54 -21.54
C ASP A 214 7.52 23.38 -22.53
N ASP A 215 8.59 23.48 -23.36
CA ASP A 215 8.95 22.42 -24.33
C ASP A 215 9.78 21.28 -23.73
N ALA A 216 9.99 21.27 -22.42
CA ALA A 216 10.72 20.20 -21.75
C ALA A 216 9.87 18.95 -21.52
N ILE A 217 10.54 17.82 -21.42
CA ILE A 217 9.95 16.55 -20.97
C ILE A 217 10.00 16.54 -19.45
N HIS A 218 8.83 16.61 -18.81
CA HIS A 218 8.70 16.57 -17.37
C HIS A 218 8.38 15.14 -16.89
N LEU A 219 9.26 14.61 -16.03
CA LEU A 219 9.14 13.32 -15.38
C LEU A 219 8.76 13.51 -13.92
N ILE A 220 7.93 12.64 -13.34
CA ILE A 220 7.54 12.70 -11.93
C ILE A 220 7.84 11.40 -11.20
N GLY A 221 8.46 11.50 -10.02
CA GLY A 221 8.62 10.40 -9.07
C GLY A 221 8.02 10.76 -7.72
N VAL A 222 7.05 9.97 -7.23
CA VAL A 222 6.40 10.20 -5.94
C VAL A 222 6.79 9.08 -4.98
N ALA A 223 7.51 9.42 -3.90
CA ALA A 223 7.96 8.45 -2.90
C ALA A 223 8.42 9.12 -1.61
N GLU A 224 8.30 8.42 -0.47
CA GLU A 224 9.34 8.52 0.56
C GLU A 224 10.58 7.86 -0.03
N VAL A 225 11.56 8.67 -0.40
CA VAL A 225 12.65 8.20 -1.26
C VAL A 225 13.63 7.35 -0.45
N HIS A 226 13.92 6.17 -0.98
CA HIS A 226 14.87 5.22 -0.44
C HIS A 226 15.74 4.64 -1.55
N LEU A 227 16.86 4.03 -1.19
CA LEU A 227 17.85 3.39 -2.05
C LEU A 227 17.22 2.53 -3.18
N TRP A 228 16.15 1.80 -2.89
CA TRP A 228 15.47 0.96 -3.87
C TRP A 228 14.61 1.71 -4.89
N HIS A 229 14.40 3.03 -4.74
CA HIS A 229 13.74 3.83 -5.77
C HIS A 229 14.65 4.08 -6.97
N GLY A 230 15.99 4.05 -6.79
CA GLY A 230 16.95 4.12 -7.88
C GLY A 230 16.94 5.43 -8.66
N TYR A 231 16.55 6.55 -8.01
CA TYR A 231 16.53 7.86 -8.66
C TYR A 231 17.94 8.35 -9.00
N ASP A 232 18.95 7.89 -8.27
CA ASP A 232 20.37 8.06 -8.60
C ASP A 232 20.73 7.47 -9.98
N ARG A 233 20.13 6.33 -10.37
CA ARG A 233 20.29 5.71 -11.69
C ARG A 233 19.62 6.54 -12.79
N LEU A 234 18.45 7.13 -12.51
CA LEU A 234 17.77 8.02 -13.44
C LEU A 234 18.60 9.26 -13.70
N ILE A 235 19.14 9.88 -12.65
CA ILE A 235 19.98 11.09 -12.75
C ILE A 235 21.30 10.79 -13.49
N ALA A 236 21.93 9.64 -13.22
CA ALA A 236 23.08 9.19 -13.99
C ALA A 236 22.74 9.02 -15.49
N GLY A 237 21.59 8.45 -15.80
CA GLY A 237 21.07 8.35 -17.15
C GLY A 237 20.84 9.69 -17.83
N MET A 238 20.27 10.68 -17.10
CA MET A 238 20.15 12.06 -17.60
C MET A 238 21.51 12.67 -17.93
N GLY A 239 22.52 12.48 -17.05
CA GLY A 239 23.88 12.93 -17.29
C GLY A 239 24.49 12.31 -18.55
N GLU A 240 24.31 11.01 -18.76
CA GLU A 240 24.79 10.34 -19.97
C GLU A 240 24.05 10.80 -21.23
N TYR A 241 22.75 11.00 -21.14
CA TYR A 241 21.92 11.51 -22.24
C TYR A 241 22.45 12.85 -22.74
N TYR A 242 22.67 13.81 -21.86
CA TYR A 242 23.19 15.11 -22.25
C TYR A 242 24.62 15.09 -22.79
N LYS A 243 25.44 14.14 -22.41
CA LYS A 243 26.78 13.95 -22.96
C LYS A 243 26.78 13.35 -24.36
N LYS A 244 25.83 12.50 -24.68
CA LYS A 244 25.80 11.69 -25.92
C LYS A 244 24.95 12.32 -27.03
N ALA A 245 23.85 12.98 -26.70
CA ALA A 245 22.90 13.50 -27.67
C ALA A 245 23.43 14.79 -28.34
N ARG A 246 23.33 14.86 -29.68
CA ARG A 246 23.75 16.05 -30.45
C ARG A 246 22.83 17.27 -30.22
N SER A 247 21.54 17.02 -29.99
CA SER A 247 20.53 18.04 -29.73
C SER A 247 19.53 17.48 -28.69
N PRO A 248 19.95 17.42 -27.42
CA PRO A 248 19.12 16.83 -26.39
C PRO A 248 17.87 17.66 -26.12
N LYS A 249 16.70 17.04 -26.01
CA LYS A 249 15.55 17.69 -25.42
C LYS A 249 15.82 17.96 -23.94
N LYS A 250 15.29 19.06 -23.45
CA LYS A 250 15.35 19.32 -22.02
C LYS A 250 14.47 18.32 -21.28
N VAL A 251 15.04 17.65 -20.30
CA VAL A 251 14.35 16.71 -19.39
C VAL A 251 14.42 17.28 -17.99
N VAL A 252 13.28 17.36 -17.31
CA VAL A 252 13.16 17.82 -15.93
C VAL A 252 12.57 16.71 -15.10
N PHE A 253 13.21 16.36 -13.99
CA PHE A 253 12.73 15.35 -13.07
C PHE A 253 12.22 15.98 -11.77
N HIS A 254 10.93 15.80 -11.49
CA HIS A 254 10.25 16.26 -10.29
C HIS A 254 10.24 15.15 -9.27
N ILE A 255 10.86 15.35 -8.11
CA ILE A 255 10.87 14.43 -6.97
C ILE A 255 9.91 14.97 -5.93
N VAL A 256 8.84 14.21 -5.66
CA VAL A 256 7.85 14.52 -4.64
C VAL A 256 7.95 13.50 -3.51
N GLY A 257 8.15 13.98 -2.29
CA GLY A 257 8.26 13.18 -1.07
C GLY A 257 9.47 13.53 -0.23
N GLY A 258 9.62 12.84 0.91
CA GLY A 258 10.76 12.96 1.79
C GLY A 258 11.98 12.21 1.26
N ILE A 259 13.17 12.66 1.64
CA ILE A 259 14.45 11.99 1.33
C ILE A 259 15.34 12.11 2.56
N ASP A 260 15.88 11.00 3.03
CA ASP A 260 16.84 11.05 4.11
C ASP A 260 18.27 11.45 3.63
N PRO A 261 19.16 11.86 4.54
CA PRO A 261 20.52 12.28 4.17
C PRO A 261 21.34 11.18 3.48
N TYR A 262 21.14 9.91 3.83
CA TYR A 262 21.86 8.80 3.18
C TYR A 262 21.45 8.65 1.72
N ASP A 263 20.14 8.66 1.43
CA ASP A 263 19.64 8.55 0.07
C ASP A 263 19.94 9.81 -0.76
N LEU A 264 20.03 10.96 -0.11
CA LEU A 264 20.32 12.23 -0.76
C LEU A 264 21.80 12.38 -1.13
N TYR A 265 22.72 12.10 -0.20
CA TYR A 265 24.15 12.35 -0.41
C TYR A 265 24.95 11.07 -0.69
N GLY A 266 24.54 9.94 -0.19
CA GLY A 266 25.25 8.67 -0.25
C GLY A 266 26.28 8.54 0.87
N GLU A 267 26.92 7.38 0.94
CA GLU A 267 28.04 7.06 1.85
C GLU A 267 28.88 5.92 1.26
N GLY A 268 30.20 6.00 1.42
CA GLY A 268 31.13 5.03 0.85
C GLY A 268 31.07 5.02 -0.68
N ASP A 269 30.83 3.84 -1.26
CA ASP A 269 30.73 3.67 -2.71
C ASP A 269 29.37 4.08 -3.30
N TYR A 270 28.35 4.27 -2.45
CA TYR A 270 27.03 4.71 -2.89
C TYR A 270 26.98 6.22 -3.05
N LYS A 271 26.70 6.68 -4.28
CA LYS A 271 26.49 8.10 -4.61
C LYS A 271 25.00 8.40 -4.61
N GLY A 272 24.56 9.18 -3.64
CA GLY A 272 23.16 9.59 -3.53
C GLY A 272 22.72 10.58 -4.61
N ILE A 273 21.47 10.95 -4.58
CA ILE A 273 20.78 11.78 -5.58
C ILE A 273 21.48 13.12 -5.78
N GLN A 274 21.77 13.87 -4.69
CA GLN A 274 22.41 15.19 -4.79
C GLN A 274 23.85 15.08 -5.31
N THR A 275 24.58 14.05 -4.87
CA THR A 275 25.95 13.80 -5.36
C THR A 275 25.96 13.55 -6.86
N ARG A 276 24.97 12.83 -7.40
CA ARG A 276 24.83 12.62 -8.85
C ARG A 276 24.43 13.90 -9.59
N ILE A 277 23.53 14.71 -9.03
CA ILE A 277 23.14 16.00 -9.59
C ILE A 277 24.36 16.90 -9.77
N ASP A 278 25.22 16.98 -8.75
CA ASP A 278 26.43 17.82 -8.78
C ASP A 278 27.48 17.25 -9.75
N GLU A 279 27.67 15.93 -9.78
CA GLU A 279 28.59 15.22 -10.69
C GLU A 279 28.28 15.48 -12.17
N TYR A 280 26.99 15.51 -12.51
CA TYR A 280 26.53 15.69 -13.89
C TYR A 280 26.09 17.12 -14.23
N GLY A 281 26.13 18.05 -13.28
CA GLY A 281 25.73 19.45 -13.51
C GLY A 281 24.24 19.66 -13.75
N LEU A 282 23.37 18.83 -13.14
CA LEU A 282 21.93 18.76 -13.42
C LEU A 282 21.05 19.59 -12.47
N LYS A 283 21.60 20.61 -11.81
CA LYS A 283 20.86 21.45 -10.82
C LYS A 283 19.57 22.06 -11.36
N ASN A 284 19.53 22.38 -12.67
CA ASN A 284 18.36 22.96 -13.33
C ASN A 284 17.41 21.90 -13.92
N ASN A 285 17.74 20.61 -13.75
CA ASN A 285 17.02 19.50 -14.34
C ASN A 285 16.34 18.60 -13.29
N VAL A 286 16.65 18.79 -12.00
CA VAL A 286 16.03 18.03 -10.91
C VAL A 286 15.42 19.02 -9.91
N ILE A 287 14.14 18.84 -9.63
CA ILE A 287 13.36 19.71 -8.74
C ILE A 287 12.83 18.87 -7.58
N PHE A 288 13.22 19.25 -6.36
CA PHE A 288 12.71 18.66 -5.13
C PHE A 288 11.51 19.46 -4.64
N HIS A 289 10.38 18.83 -4.49
CA HIS A 289 9.14 19.46 -4.01
C HIS A 289 8.87 19.24 -2.51
N GLY A 290 9.58 18.31 -1.87
CA GLY A 290 9.19 17.84 -0.55
C GLY A 290 7.88 17.06 -0.61
N GLN A 291 7.21 16.94 0.53
CA GLN A 291 5.92 16.23 0.62
C GLN A 291 4.79 17.11 0.10
N LEU A 292 4.06 16.64 -0.91
CA LEU A 292 2.88 17.29 -1.47
C LEU A 292 1.66 16.36 -1.40
N PHE A 293 0.47 16.96 -1.27
CA PHE A 293 -0.81 16.25 -1.21
C PHE A 293 -1.89 17.02 -1.97
N GLY A 294 -2.97 16.32 -2.34
CA GLY A 294 -4.15 16.92 -2.98
C GLY A 294 -3.80 17.73 -4.22
N GLU A 295 -4.36 18.92 -4.35
CA GLU A 295 -4.22 19.79 -5.52
C GLU A 295 -2.77 20.18 -5.86
N GLU A 296 -1.90 20.30 -4.86
CA GLU A 296 -0.49 20.62 -5.08
C GLU A 296 0.25 19.46 -5.77
N LEU A 297 -0.01 18.22 -5.34
CA LEU A 297 0.50 17.03 -5.99
C LEU A 297 -0.08 16.89 -7.41
N ASP A 298 -1.38 17.15 -7.57
CA ASP A 298 -2.07 17.06 -8.87
C ASP A 298 -1.50 18.04 -9.90
N LYS A 299 -1.10 19.23 -9.48
CA LYS A 299 -0.41 20.22 -10.35
C LYS A 299 0.91 19.66 -10.90
N VAL A 300 1.71 18.98 -10.05
CA VAL A 300 2.97 18.39 -10.50
C VAL A 300 2.72 17.20 -11.44
N PHE A 301 1.71 16.38 -11.16
CA PHE A 301 1.29 15.34 -12.10
C PHE A 301 0.87 15.95 -13.45
N ASN A 302 0.03 16.98 -13.45
CA ASN A 302 -0.55 17.52 -14.67
C ASN A 302 0.48 18.24 -15.57
N MET A 303 1.60 18.71 -15.04
CA MET A 303 2.72 19.20 -15.87
C MET A 303 3.63 18.07 -16.39
N SER A 304 3.56 16.86 -15.81
CA SER A 304 4.45 15.76 -16.13
C SER A 304 3.81 14.83 -17.15
N CYS A 305 4.58 14.35 -18.12
CA CYS A 305 4.08 13.44 -19.16
C CYS A 305 4.45 11.97 -18.93
N PHE A 306 5.30 11.68 -17.94
CA PHE A 306 5.78 10.33 -17.66
C PHE A 306 6.14 10.17 -16.18
N ALA A 307 5.83 9.01 -15.59
CA ALA A 307 6.08 8.77 -14.18
C ALA A 307 7.21 7.74 -13.93
N ILE A 308 7.87 7.89 -12.80
CA ILE A 308 9.03 7.10 -12.41
C ILE A 308 8.67 6.24 -11.20
N GLY A 309 8.59 4.94 -11.41
CA GLY A 309 8.41 3.93 -10.38
C GLY A 309 9.69 3.62 -9.61
N SER A 310 9.78 2.43 -9.04
CA SER A 310 11.03 1.98 -8.42
C SER A 310 11.97 1.41 -9.48
N LEU A 311 13.22 1.88 -9.50
CA LEU A 311 14.20 1.51 -10.52
C LEU A 311 15.31 0.58 -9.98
N ALA A 312 15.34 0.32 -8.67
CA ALA A 312 16.40 -0.43 -8.02
C ALA A 312 15.91 -1.38 -6.91
N ARG A 313 14.76 -2.03 -7.10
CA ARG A 313 14.23 -2.99 -6.11
C ARG A 313 15.15 -4.17 -5.82
N HIS A 314 16.01 -4.53 -6.76
CA HIS A 314 17.06 -5.53 -6.53
C HIS A 314 17.97 -5.21 -5.34
N ARG A 315 18.19 -3.92 -5.00
CA ARG A 315 18.98 -3.48 -3.84
C ARG A 315 18.34 -3.91 -2.51
N SER A 316 17.02 -4.08 -2.47
CA SER A 316 16.29 -4.56 -1.28
C SER A 316 16.10 -6.09 -1.27
N GLY A 317 16.60 -6.81 -2.28
CA GLY A 317 16.38 -8.24 -2.44
C GLY A 317 14.93 -8.64 -2.77
N ILE A 318 14.05 -7.66 -3.02
CA ILE A 318 12.64 -7.86 -3.35
C ILE A 318 12.45 -7.65 -4.84
N THR A 319 12.24 -8.73 -5.58
CA THR A 319 12.02 -8.68 -7.03
C THR A 319 10.55 -8.63 -7.41
N TYR A 320 9.70 -9.32 -6.66
CA TYR A 320 8.24 -9.34 -6.85
C TYR A 320 7.57 -8.40 -5.88
N ILE A 321 6.94 -7.33 -6.38
CA ILE A 321 6.19 -6.41 -5.53
C ILE A 321 5.14 -5.63 -6.34
N LYS A 322 3.93 -5.59 -5.82
CA LYS A 322 2.82 -4.81 -6.36
C LYS A 322 2.75 -3.46 -5.66
N THR A 323 3.51 -2.48 -6.15
CA THR A 323 3.66 -1.17 -5.48
C THR A 323 2.40 -0.31 -5.61
N LEU A 324 2.10 0.49 -4.58
CA LEU A 324 0.98 1.45 -4.60
C LEU A 324 1.18 2.51 -5.70
N LYS A 325 2.42 2.97 -5.92
CA LYS A 325 2.72 4.02 -6.90
C LYS A 325 2.41 3.61 -8.33
N ASN A 326 2.72 2.36 -8.75
CA ASN A 326 2.40 1.87 -10.09
C ASN A 326 0.87 1.92 -10.32
N ARG A 327 0.09 1.56 -9.28
CA ARG A 327 -1.38 1.64 -9.33
C ARG A 327 -1.87 3.08 -9.39
N GLU A 328 -1.28 3.97 -8.61
CA GLU A 328 -1.62 5.40 -8.66
C GLU A 328 -1.33 5.99 -10.05
N TYR A 329 -0.17 5.71 -10.62
CA TYR A 329 0.19 6.18 -11.96
C TYR A 329 -0.79 5.68 -13.03
N ALA A 330 -1.11 4.39 -13.02
CA ALA A 330 -2.10 3.84 -13.93
C ALA A 330 -3.51 4.38 -13.66
N THR A 331 -3.89 4.62 -12.41
CA THR A 331 -5.18 5.21 -12.04
C THR A 331 -5.29 6.67 -12.51
N ARG A 332 -4.21 7.42 -12.43
CA ARG A 332 -4.12 8.77 -13.03
C ARG A 332 -4.12 8.72 -14.55
N GLY A 333 -3.70 7.62 -15.14
CA GLY A 333 -3.61 7.45 -16.59
C GLY A 333 -2.31 7.98 -17.19
N ILE A 334 -1.23 8.01 -16.40
CA ILE A 334 0.10 8.43 -16.85
C ILE A 334 0.98 7.22 -17.15
N PRO A 335 1.71 7.16 -18.29
CA PRO A 335 2.66 6.09 -18.57
C PRO A 335 3.87 6.17 -17.62
N PHE A 336 4.53 5.03 -17.38
CA PHE A 336 5.61 4.98 -16.40
C PHE A 336 6.66 3.90 -16.63
N ILE A 337 7.80 4.00 -15.92
CA ILE A 337 8.90 3.03 -15.90
C ILE A 337 9.08 2.46 -14.49
N TYR A 338 9.41 1.18 -14.41
CA TYR A 338 9.78 0.50 -13.16
C TYR A 338 10.67 -0.73 -13.43
N SER A 339 11.34 -1.30 -12.41
CA SER A 339 12.28 -2.42 -12.57
C SER A 339 11.84 -3.73 -11.92
N GLU A 340 10.97 -3.68 -10.91
CA GLU A 340 10.44 -4.87 -10.25
C GLU A 340 9.54 -5.71 -11.17
N ILE A 341 9.21 -6.93 -10.75
CA ILE A 341 8.19 -7.75 -11.38
C ILE A 341 6.84 -7.42 -10.71
N ASP A 342 5.91 -6.93 -11.50
CA ASP A 342 4.55 -6.59 -11.09
C ASP A 342 3.57 -7.19 -12.09
N SER A 343 3.01 -8.36 -11.75
CA SER A 343 2.16 -9.15 -12.66
C SER A 343 0.92 -8.41 -13.18
N ASP A 344 0.54 -7.29 -12.58
CA ASP A 344 -0.59 -6.49 -13.06
C ASP A 344 -0.21 -5.59 -14.25
N PHE A 345 1.10 -5.39 -14.51
CA PHE A 345 1.60 -4.41 -15.50
C PHE A 345 2.59 -4.98 -16.53
N GLU A 346 3.01 -6.26 -16.46
CA GLU A 346 4.08 -6.81 -17.31
C GLU A 346 3.81 -6.65 -18.83
N ASP A 347 2.55 -6.75 -19.26
CA ASP A 347 2.17 -6.71 -20.67
C ASP A 347 1.46 -5.40 -21.10
N LYS A 348 1.58 -4.33 -20.31
CA LYS A 348 0.88 -3.09 -20.64
C LYS A 348 1.70 -2.22 -21.60
N PRO A 349 1.08 -1.69 -22.70
CA PRO A 349 1.80 -0.94 -23.73
C PRO A 349 2.34 0.43 -23.27
N TYR A 350 1.83 0.94 -22.15
CA TYR A 350 2.23 2.23 -21.58
C TYR A 350 3.36 2.10 -20.54
N ILE A 351 4.03 0.94 -20.48
CA ILE A 351 5.07 0.64 -19.49
C ILE A 351 6.42 0.51 -20.18
N ILE A 352 7.45 1.10 -19.56
CA ILE A 352 8.84 0.76 -19.83
C ILE A 352 9.37 -0.10 -18.69
N LYS A 353 10.00 -1.23 -19.00
CA LYS A 353 10.73 -2.05 -18.01
C LYS A 353 12.19 -1.62 -17.98
N ALA A 354 12.66 -1.20 -16.82
CA ALA A 354 14.09 -1.02 -16.54
C ALA A 354 14.72 -2.36 -16.13
N LEU A 355 16.00 -2.53 -16.41
CA LEU A 355 16.77 -3.68 -15.92
C LEU A 355 16.94 -3.57 -14.39
N PRO A 356 16.83 -4.70 -13.67
CA PRO A 356 17.04 -4.71 -12.21
C PRO A 356 18.55 -4.81 -11.88
N ASP A 357 19.32 -3.82 -12.32
CA ASP A 357 20.77 -3.73 -12.14
C ASP A 357 21.19 -2.28 -11.79
N GLU A 358 22.48 -2.00 -11.75
CA GLU A 358 23.03 -0.68 -11.42
C GLU A 358 23.29 0.22 -12.66
N SER A 359 22.91 -0.22 -13.86
CA SER A 359 23.12 0.58 -15.07
C SER A 359 22.30 1.88 -15.05
N PRO A 360 22.83 2.98 -15.57
CA PRO A 360 22.06 4.21 -15.78
C PRO A 360 20.80 3.96 -16.60
N ILE A 361 19.72 4.66 -16.30
CA ILE A 361 18.46 4.53 -17.05
C ILE A 361 18.61 5.22 -18.42
N ASP A 362 18.20 4.51 -19.46
CA ASP A 362 18.23 5.04 -20.84
C ASP A 362 17.14 6.12 -21.01
N ILE A 363 17.56 7.39 -20.93
CA ILE A 363 16.67 8.54 -21.08
C ILE A 363 16.23 8.72 -22.53
N GLN A 364 17.10 8.38 -23.52
CA GLN A 364 16.70 8.47 -24.93
C GLN A 364 15.50 7.55 -25.21
N LYS A 365 15.52 6.34 -24.64
CA LYS A 365 14.38 5.41 -24.74
C LYS A 365 13.09 5.99 -24.17
N ILE A 366 13.15 6.72 -23.04
CA ILE A 366 11.97 7.39 -22.47
C ILE A 366 11.49 8.51 -23.39
N VAL A 367 12.40 9.31 -23.92
CA VAL A 367 12.09 10.39 -24.88
C VAL A 367 11.41 9.83 -26.12
N ASP A 368 12.02 8.83 -26.76
CA ASP A 368 11.48 8.20 -27.96
C ASP A 368 10.11 7.56 -27.69
N PHE A 369 9.94 6.96 -26.52
CA PHE A 369 8.67 6.34 -26.11
C PHE A 369 7.53 7.39 -25.99
N ILE A 370 7.81 8.53 -25.37
CA ILE A 370 6.84 9.62 -25.24
C ILE A 370 6.50 10.23 -26.61
N GLU A 371 7.48 10.37 -27.51
CA GLU A 371 7.28 10.98 -28.83
C GLU A 371 6.57 10.08 -29.83
N THR A 372 6.75 8.77 -29.70
CA THR A 372 6.20 7.80 -30.67
C THR A 372 4.85 7.24 -30.27
N HIS A 373 4.41 7.46 -29.03
CA HIS A 373 3.15 6.92 -28.51
C HIS A 373 2.23 8.03 -28.00
N ASN A 374 0.98 7.98 -28.42
CA ASN A 374 -0.06 8.82 -27.87
C ASN A 374 -0.91 7.98 -26.91
N PHE A 375 -0.74 8.19 -25.60
CA PHE A 375 -1.54 7.51 -24.60
C PHE A 375 -2.68 8.40 -24.12
N TYR A 376 -3.89 7.85 -24.11
CA TYR A 376 -5.05 8.52 -23.55
C TYR A 376 -5.21 8.12 -22.07
N PRO A 377 -5.20 9.08 -21.13
CA PRO A 377 -5.27 8.78 -19.70
C PRO A 377 -6.46 7.90 -19.31
N ALA A 378 -7.62 8.07 -19.95
CA ALA A 378 -8.80 7.25 -19.71
C ALA A 378 -8.60 5.77 -20.11
N GLU A 379 -7.84 5.49 -21.16
CA GLU A 379 -7.55 4.13 -21.60
C GLU A 379 -6.60 3.41 -20.65
N ILE A 380 -5.54 4.10 -20.20
CA ILE A 380 -4.64 3.57 -19.17
C ILE A 380 -5.43 3.27 -17.89
N ARG A 381 -6.21 4.24 -17.40
CA ARG A 381 -7.04 4.12 -16.20
C ARG A 381 -7.99 2.92 -16.25
N LYS A 382 -8.60 2.68 -17.40
CA LYS A 382 -9.50 1.53 -17.62
C LYS A 382 -8.82 0.19 -17.39
N THR A 383 -7.51 0.07 -17.65
CA THR A 383 -6.79 -1.19 -17.49
C THR A 383 -6.65 -1.65 -16.04
N VAL A 384 -6.93 -0.80 -15.06
CA VAL A 384 -6.83 -1.08 -13.62
C VAL A 384 -8.19 -1.03 -12.89
N GLU A 385 -9.30 -0.99 -13.61
CA GLU A 385 -10.65 -1.02 -13.01
C GLU A 385 -10.92 -2.29 -12.17
N ASN A 386 -10.32 -3.41 -12.57
CA ASN A 386 -10.37 -4.67 -11.81
C ASN A 386 -9.52 -4.65 -10.52
N LEU A 387 -8.70 -3.62 -10.32
CA LEU A 387 -7.84 -3.48 -9.14
C LEU A 387 -8.44 -2.58 -8.05
N THR A 388 -9.73 -2.25 -8.11
CA THR A 388 -10.36 -1.46 -7.03
C THR A 388 -10.31 -2.19 -5.69
N TRP A 389 -10.16 -1.45 -4.59
CA TRP A 389 -10.22 -2.04 -3.25
C TRP A 389 -11.53 -2.79 -3.00
N LYS A 390 -12.65 -2.32 -3.58
CA LYS A 390 -13.91 -3.04 -3.55
C LYS A 390 -13.77 -4.48 -4.06
N ILE A 391 -13.20 -4.64 -5.26
CA ILE A 391 -13.00 -5.97 -5.88
C ILE A 391 -12.00 -6.81 -5.08
N GLN A 392 -10.87 -6.22 -4.67
CA GLN A 392 -9.84 -6.95 -3.93
C GLN A 392 -10.36 -7.44 -2.56
N MET A 393 -11.10 -6.60 -1.84
CA MET A 393 -11.64 -6.96 -0.53
C MET A 393 -12.81 -7.96 -0.63
N LYS A 394 -13.64 -7.84 -1.68
CA LYS A 394 -14.66 -8.86 -1.94
C LYS A 394 -14.03 -10.23 -2.13
N ARG A 395 -12.99 -10.31 -2.97
CA ARG A 395 -12.24 -11.55 -3.22
C ARG A 395 -11.71 -12.16 -1.93
N VAL A 396 -11.17 -11.34 -1.01
CA VAL A 396 -10.69 -11.85 0.28
C VAL A 396 -11.80 -12.51 1.09
N VAL A 397 -12.97 -11.91 1.16
CA VAL A 397 -14.11 -12.45 1.94
C VAL A 397 -14.69 -13.71 1.28
N ASP A 398 -14.80 -13.72 -0.04
CA ASP A 398 -15.35 -14.84 -0.81
C ASP A 398 -14.43 -16.09 -0.76
N GLU A 399 -13.11 -15.89 -0.77
CA GLU A 399 -12.12 -16.97 -0.79
C GLU A 399 -11.66 -17.40 0.64
N ALA A 400 -12.04 -16.68 1.71
CA ALA A 400 -11.67 -17.02 3.08
C ALA A 400 -12.55 -18.15 3.66
#